data_1a58b4cbb233a5ba73702d31212f57a2
#
_entry.id   1a58b4cbb233a5ba73702d31212f57a2
#
_cell.length_a   1.000
_cell.length_b   1.000
_cell.length_c   1.000
_cell.angle_alpha   90.00
_cell.angle_beta   90.00
_cell.angle_gamma   90.00
#
_symmetry.space_group_name_H-M   'P 1'
#
loop_
_entity.id
_entity.type
_entity.pdbx_description
1 polymer ?
#
loop_
_entity_poly.entity_id
_entity_poly.type
_entity_poly.pdbx_seq_one_letter_code
_entity_poly.pdbx_strand_id
1 'polypeptide(L)'
;IVVYKGLIPVVGRILTLKLAIDKQSRIFIYLSIDKFYSLEYPCQVEVDKFTQQVNSVYTTSGINCTLELISNAISILDDVKCDSIIDVYESRDEEDTFLNIEAYKLLEYFWAHEPCYLRYDYDPKSCNGALHPLNHLDINISLKGSYKLGLKSKLSPSEFENIVNKNTDCYYLLDKLPPHLTILKANKRAKNRKKK
;
A
#
# COMPACT_ATOMS: atom_id res chain seq x y z
N ILE A 1 4.87 -11.63 11.96
CA ILE A 1 4.01 -10.76 11.11
C ILE A 1 3.12 -9.99 12.05
N VAL A 2 3.40 -8.69 12.22
CA VAL A 2 2.46 -7.83 12.91
C VAL A 2 1.40 -7.43 11.93
N VAL A 3 0.21 -7.93 12.12
CA VAL A 3 -0.96 -7.55 11.35
C VAL A 3 -1.85 -6.72 12.26
N TYR A 4 -1.88 -5.42 12.05
CA TYR A 4 -2.94 -4.60 12.60
C TYR A 4 -4.19 -4.80 11.73
N LYS A 5 -5.28 -5.26 12.33
CA LYS A 5 -6.58 -5.34 11.69
C LYS A 5 -7.55 -4.51 12.49
N GLY A 6 -8.00 -3.40 11.93
CA GLY A 6 -8.96 -2.51 12.56
C GLY A 6 -10.16 -2.24 11.67
N LEU A 7 -11.29 -1.95 12.30
CA LEU A 7 -12.47 -1.44 11.63
C LEU A 7 -12.48 0.08 11.77
N ILE A 8 -12.50 0.78 10.64
CA ILE A 8 -12.55 2.24 10.63
C ILE A 8 -13.94 2.66 10.15
N PRO A 9 -14.73 3.35 10.97
CA PRO A 9 -15.98 3.94 10.53
C PRO A 9 -15.69 5.15 9.61
N VAL A 10 -16.12 5.09 8.37
CA VAL A 10 -16.03 6.20 7.44
C VAL A 10 -17.40 6.45 6.85
N VAL A 11 -18.00 7.59 7.19
CA VAL A 11 -19.30 8.10 6.66
C VAL A 11 -20.27 6.97 6.26
N GLY A 12 -20.82 6.26 7.27
CA GLY A 12 -21.84 5.23 7.06
C GLY A 12 -21.35 3.89 6.50
N ARG A 13 -20.02 3.66 6.43
CA ARG A 13 -19.41 2.39 6.01
C ARG A 13 -18.36 1.93 7.02
N ILE A 14 -18.20 0.62 7.12
CA ILE A 14 -17.12 0.02 7.91
C ILE A 14 -16.05 -0.44 6.93
N LEU A 15 -14.85 0.12 7.05
CA LEU A 15 -13.68 -0.32 6.29
C LEU A 15 -12.88 -1.30 7.12
N THR A 16 -12.38 -2.36 6.50
CA THR A 16 -11.35 -3.19 7.11
C THR A 16 -10.01 -2.69 6.64
N LEU A 17 -9.18 -2.23 7.57
CA LEU A 17 -7.80 -1.86 7.34
C LEU A 17 -6.88 -2.94 7.88
N LYS A 18 -5.92 -3.37 7.08
CA LYS A 18 -4.87 -4.31 7.46
C LYS A 18 -3.52 -3.69 7.15
N LEU A 19 -2.67 -3.55 8.15
CA LEU A 19 -1.30 -3.11 7.99
C LEU A 19 -0.37 -4.34 8.02
N ALA A 20 0.32 -4.61 6.92
CA ALA A 20 1.31 -5.67 6.80
C ALA A 20 2.72 -5.06 6.83
N ILE A 21 3.35 -5.06 8.01
CA ILE A 21 4.59 -4.33 8.28
C ILE A 21 5.83 -5.12 7.85
N ASP A 22 5.86 -6.43 8.13
CA ASP A 22 7.11 -7.20 8.11
C ASP A 22 7.74 -7.29 6.71
N LYS A 23 7.15 -7.91 5.75
CA LYS A 23 7.82 -8.20 4.46
C LYS A 23 7.29 -7.39 3.28
N GLN A 24 6.21 -6.70 3.48
CA GLN A 24 5.47 -6.03 2.42
C GLN A 24 5.49 -4.51 2.55
N SER A 25 5.61 -3.97 3.77
CA SER A 25 5.48 -2.53 4.08
C SER A 25 4.27 -1.91 3.39
N ARG A 26 3.10 -2.56 3.54
CA ARG A 26 1.89 -2.17 2.83
C ARG A 26 0.69 -2.09 3.73
N ILE A 27 -0.17 -1.12 3.41
CA ILE A 27 -1.50 -0.98 3.95
C ILE A 27 -2.48 -1.62 2.96
N PHE A 28 -3.36 -2.47 3.45
CA PHE A 28 -4.48 -3.01 2.68
C PHE A 28 -5.79 -2.43 3.20
N ILE A 29 -6.62 -1.93 2.30
CA ILE A 29 -7.92 -1.34 2.60
C ILE A 29 -8.98 -2.13 1.83
N TYR A 30 -9.90 -2.75 2.54
CA TYR A 30 -11.01 -3.51 1.98
C TYR A 30 -12.29 -2.70 2.13
N LEU A 31 -12.73 -2.07 1.04
CA LEU A 31 -13.97 -1.28 1.02
C LEU A 31 -15.21 -2.16 0.91
N SER A 32 -15.08 -3.29 0.22
CA SER A 32 -16.14 -4.30 0.03
C SER A 32 -15.48 -5.60 -0.43
N ILE A 33 -16.29 -6.64 -0.69
CA ILE A 33 -15.85 -7.88 -1.33
C ILE A 33 -15.43 -7.70 -2.81
N ASP A 34 -15.70 -6.54 -3.37
CA ASP A 34 -15.53 -6.21 -4.78
C ASP A 34 -14.48 -5.12 -5.04
N LYS A 35 -13.92 -4.53 -3.96
CA LYS A 35 -13.00 -3.41 -4.09
C LYS A 35 -11.96 -3.39 -2.98
N PHE A 36 -10.70 -3.56 -3.37
CA PHE A 36 -9.54 -3.59 -2.49
C PHE A 36 -8.49 -2.57 -2.92
N TYR A 37 -7.78 -2.01 -1.95
CA TYR A 37 -6.62 -1.16 -2.18
C TYR A 37 -5.40 -1.70 -1.47
N SER A 38 -4.23 -1.49 -2.04
CA SER A 38 -2.94 -1.66 -1.40
C SER A 38 -2.10 -0.42 -1.63
N LEU A 39 -1.61 0.16 -0.55
CA LEU A 39 -0.76 1.35 -0.54
C LEU A 39 0.58 1.00 0.10
N GLU A 40 1.66 1.63 -0.33
CA GLU A 40 2.91 1.53 0.40
C GLU A 40 2.78 2.22 1.76
N TYR A 41 3.37 1.60 2.78
CA TYR A 41 3.48 2.18 4.11
C TYR A 41 4.89 2.76 4.26
N PRO A 42 5.03 4.09 4.33
CA PRO A 42 6.33 4.74 4.21
C PRO A 42 7.15 4.76 5.51
N CYS A 43 6.67 4.11 6.57
CA CYS A 43 7.35 4.12 7.85
C CYS A 43 7.88 2.74 8.23
N GLN A 44 8.90 2.75 9.09
CA GLN A 44 9.40 1.58 9.80
C GLN A 44 8.69 1.49 11.14
N VAL A 45 8.35 0.28 11.57
CA VAL A 45 7.66 0.01 12.82
C VAL A 45 8.50 -0.94 13.66
N GLU A 46 8.84 -0.53 14.85
CA GLU A 46 9.44 -1.39 15.86
C GLU A 46 8.36 -2.04 16.69
N VAL A 47 8.44 -3.34 16.81
CA VAL A 47 7.45 -4.15 17.53
C VAL A 47 8.16 -4.94 18.60
N ASP A 48 7.60 -4.92 19.79
CA ASP A 48 8.03 -5.82 20.85
C ASP A 48 7.78 -7.28 20.44
N LYS A 49 8.84 -8.08 20.50
CA LYS A 49 8.80 -9.48 20.04
C LYS A 49 7.94 -10.39 20.93
N PHE A 50 7.75 -10.01 22.19
CA PHE A 50 7.01 -10.82 23.18
C PHE A 50 5.54 -10.40 23.23
N THR A 51 5.29 -9.10 23.34
CA THR A 51 3.93 -8.55 23.48
C THR A 51 3.25 -8.31 22.13
N GLN A 52 4.00 -8.29 21.02
CA GLN A 52 3.54 -7.93 19.69
C GLN A 52 2.94 -6.50 19.61
N GLN A 53 3.28 -5.65 20.58
CA GLN A 53 2.87 -4.25 20.60
C GLN A 53 3.85 -3.39 19.81
N VAL A 54 3.32 -2.32 19.20
CA VAL A 54 4.15 -1.30 18.55
C VAL A 54 4.82 -0.45 19.58
N ASN A 55 6.16 -0.43 19.59
CA ASN A 55 6.96 0.40 20.48
C ASN A 55 7.19 1.79 19.89
N SER A 56 7.50 1.84 18.59
CA SER A 56 7.85 3.08 17.91
C SER A 56 7.59 2.99 16.40
N VAL A 57 7.40 4.14 15.80
CA VAL A 57 7.23 4.30 14.36
C VAL A 57 8.18 5.40 13.89
N TYR A 58 8.96 5.13 12.85
CA TYR A 58 9.92 6.06 12.28
C TYR A 58 9.70 6.22 10.78
N THR A 59 9.87 7.42 10.26
CA THR A 59 10.05 7.59 8.82
C THR A 59 11.36 6.94 8.37
N THR A 60 11.54 6.70 7.07
CA THR A 60 12.83 6.23 6.54
C THR A 60 13.95 7.27 6.67
N SER A 61 13.59 8.55 6.88
CA SER A 61 14.53 9.62 7.21
C SER A 61 14.87 9.74 8.69
N GLY A 62 14.29 8.90 9.56
CA GLY A 62 14.62 8.82 10.98
C GLY A 62 13.76 9.69 11.90
N ILE A 63 12.70 10.32 11.41
CA ILE A 63 11.77 11.08 12.26
C ILE A 63 10.95 10.10 13.09
N ASN A 64 10.97 10.27 14.43
CA ASN A 64 10.15 9.47 15.35
C ASN A 64 8.70 10.00 15.35
N CYS A 65 7.78 9.21 14.82
CA CYS A 65 6.37 9.56 14.72
C CYS A 65 5.63 9.34 16.05
N THR A 66 5.91 10.20 17.04
CA THR A 66 5.18 10.18 18.32
C THR A 66 3.74 10.63 18.15
N LEU A 67 2.87 10.25 19.07
CA LEU A 67 1.46 10.71 19.04
C LEU A 67 1.36 12.24 19.11
N GLU A 68 2.23 12.89 19.87
CA GLU A 68 2.30 14.34 19.98
C GLU A 68 2.68 14.97 18.64
N LEU A 69 3.72 14.47 17.98
CA LEU A 69 4.17 14.96 16.67
C LEU A 69 3.10 14.76 15.60
N ILE A 70 2.45 13.58 15.59
CA ILE A 70 1.36 13.29 14.65
C ILE A 70 0.17 14.22 14.89
N SER A 71 -0.23 14.44 16.16
CA SER A 71 -1.33 15.36 16.50
C SER A 71 -1.03 16.78 16.05
N ASN A 72 0.20 17.24 16.24
CA ASN A 72 0.61 18.56 15.80
C ASN A 72 0.60 18.69 14.26
N ALA A 73 1.10 17.69 13.55
CA ALA A 73 1.06 17.66 12.09
C ALA A 73 -0.39 17.70 11.56
N ILE A 74 -1.32 16.97 12.20
CA ILE A 74 -2.75 17.00 11.85
C ILE A 74 -3.34 18.39 12.10
N SER A 75 -3.03 19.03 13.25
CA SER A 75 -3.50 20.39 13.55
C SER A 75 -3.04 21.39 12.48
N ILE A 76 -1.78 21.30 12.05
CA ILE A 76 -1.26 22.18 10.98
C ILE A 76 -2.07 22.00 9.69
N LEU A 77 -2.38 20.75 9.30
CA LEU A 77 -3.17 20.47 8.09
C LEU A 77 -4.61 20.99 8.20
N ASP A 78 -5.23 20.88 9.37
CA ASP A 78 -6.59 21.34 9.61
C ASP A 78 -6.69 22.89 9.60
N ASP A 79 -5.69 23.56 10.17
CA ASP A 79 -5.64 25.04 10.25
C ASP A 79 -5.41 25.68 8.89
N VAL A 80 -4.54 25.11 8.08
CA VAL A 80 -4.13 25.70 6.79
C VAL A 80 -5.08 25.34 5.64
N LYS A 81 -5.98 24.35 5.80
CA LYS A 81 -6.82 23.81 4.71
C LYS A 81 -6.01 23.54 3.45
N CYS A 82 -4.90 22.83 3.64
CA CYS A 82 -3.86 22.65 2.63
C CYS A 82 -4.32 21.90 1.40
N ASP A 83 -4.26 22.54 0.25
CA ASP A 83 -4.36 21.88 -1.07
C ASP A 83 -2.98 21.52 -1.63
N SER A 84 -1.92 22.12 -1.07
CA SER A 84 -0.54 21.89 -1.51
C SER A 84 0.48 21.97 -0.37
N ILE A 85 1.69 21.40 -0.62
CA ILE A 85 2.82 21.54 0.32
C ILE A 85 3.26 23.01 0.47
N ILE A 86 3.00 23.86 -0.55
CA ILE A 86 3.35 25.27 -0.52
C ILE A 86 2.55 25.98 0.56
N ASP A 87 1.25 25.68 0.69
CA ASP A 87 0.38 26.27 1.72
C ASP A 87 0.92 25.97 3.13
N VAL A 88 1.47 24.76 3.32
CA VAL A 88 2.11 24.36 4.58
C VAL A 88 3.35 25.21 4.86
N TYR A 89 4.18 25.47 3.85
CA TYR A 89 5.37 26.29 4.04
C TYR A 89 5.05 27.77 4.27
N GLU A 90 4.04 28.30 3.57
CA GLU A 90 3.61 29.70 3.73
C GLU A 90 2.96 29.96 5.09
N SER A 91 2.45 28.91 5.77
CA SER A 91 1.87 29.04 7.11
C SER A 91 2.90 29.04 8.25
N ARG A 92 4.20 28.84 7.94
CA ARG A 92 5.26 28.82 8.96
C ARG A 92 5.57 30.22 9.47
N ASP A 93 5.58 30.35 10.78
CA ASP A 93 6.03 31.55 11.47
C ASP A 93 7.51 31.48 11.83
N GLU A 94 8.20 32.63 11.91
CA GLU A 94 9.61 32.70 12.32
C GLU A 94 9.82 32.26 13.78
N GLU A 95 8.76 32.31 14.61
CA GLU A 95 8.77 31.92 16.03
C GLU A 95 8.29 30.46 16.27
N ASP A 96 8.21 29.64 15.23
CA ASP A 96 7.74 28.27 15.34
C ASP A 96 8.55 27.45 16.37
N THR A 97 7.83 26.67 17.17
CA THR A 97 8.44 25.76 18.15
C THR A 97 9.19 24.63 17.44
N PHE A 98 10.13 24.00 18.17
CA PHE A 98 10.82 22.80 17.67
C PHE A 98 9.83 21.71 17.20
N LEU A 99 8.73 21.53 17.95
CA LEU A 99 7.70 20.55 17.62
C LEU A 99 7.00 20.87 16.29
N ASN A 100 6.73 22.15 16.02
CA ASN A 100 6.16 22.59 14.74
C ASN A 100 7.13 22.32 13.59
N ILE A 101 8.41 22.61 13.77
CA ILE A 101 9.45 22.36 12.77
C ILE A 101 9.52 20.87 12.43
N GLU A 102 9.49 19.99 13.42
CA GLU A 102 9.48 18.54 13.19
C GLU A 102 8.16 18.06 12.54
N ALA A 103 7.04 18.68 12.87
CA ALA A 103 5.75 18.39 12.22
C ALA A 103 5.75 18.80 10.74
N TYR A 104 6.31 19.96 10.38
CA TYR A 104 6.49 20.35 8.98
C TYR A 104 7.37 19.36 8.21
N LYS A 105 8.48 18.91 8.79
CA LYS A 105 9.34 17.87 8.18
C LYS A 105 8.60 16.55 7.98
N LEU A 106 7.75 16.18 8.92
CA LEU A 106 6.93 14.97 8.81
C LEU A 106 5.91 15.10 7.66
N LEU A 107 5.24 16.26 7.55
CA LEU A 107 4.30 16.56 6.48
C LEU A 107 4.99 16.55 5.11
N GLU A 108 6.15 17.20 5.00
CA GLU A 108 6.97 17.17 3.79
C GLU A 108 7.33 15.74 3.37
N TYR A 109 7.77 14.94 4.33
CA TYR A 109 8.10 13.53 4.08
C TYR A 109 6.92 12.76 3.51
N PHE A 110 5.73 12.88 4.09
CA PHE A 110 4.54 12.19 3.59
C PHE A 110 4.05 12.75 2.26
N TRP A 111 4.19 14.05 2.04
CA TRP A 111 3.79 14.69 0.79
C TRP A 111 4.68 14.29 -0.38
N ALA A 112 5.97 14.16 -0.15
CA ALA A 112 6.93 13.71 -1.15
C ALA A 112 6.82 12.21 -1.45
N HIS A 113 6.14 11.44 -0.58
CA HIS A 113 6.01 9.99 -0.73
C HIS A 113 4.98 9.64 -1.80
N GLU A 114 5.39 8.87 -2.81
CA GLU A 114 4.46 8.30 -3.78
C GLU A 114 3.79 7.05 -3.19
N PRO A 115 2.45 7.02 -3.08
CA PRO A 115 1.76 5.92 -2.41
C PRO A 115 1.79 4.59 -3.16
N CYS A 116 2.28 4.53 -4.39
CA CYS A 116 2.42 3.33 -5.22
C CYS A 116 1.21 2.39 -5.05
N TYR A 117 -0.01 2.89 -5.28
CA TYR A 117 -1.18 2.10 -5.00
C TYR A 117 -1.51 1.08 -6.09
N LEU A 118 -2.02 -0.05 -5.64
CA LEU A 118 -2.67 -1.05 -6.45
C LEU A 118 -4.13 -1.14 -6.01
N ARG A 119 -5.06 -1.10 -6.95
CA ARG A 119 -6.49 -1.23 -6.66
C ARG A 119 -7.08 -2.36 -7.47
N TYR A 120 -7.86 -3.21 -6.82
CA TYR A 120 -8.70 -4.19 -7.48
C TYR A 120 -10.15 -3.70 -7.49
N ASP A 121 -10.79 -3.77 -8.64
CA ASP A 121 -12.20 -3.50 -8.86
C ASP A 121 -12.90 -4.67 -9.57
N TYR A 122 -14.04 -5.11 -9.03
CA TYR A 122 -15.10 -5.77 -9.74
C TYR A 122 -16.18 -4.72 -10.06
N ASP A 123 -16.27 -4.26 -11.30
CA ASP A 123 -17.12 -3.13 -11.69
C ASP A 123 -18.10 -3.51 -12.83
N PRO A 124 -19.24 -4.12 -12.48
CA PRO A 124 -20.26 -4.48 -13.47
C PRO A 124 -20.98 -3.26 -14.07
N LYS A 125 -20.95 -2.11 -13.40
CA LYS A 125 -21.66 -0.91 -13.85
C LYS A 125 -20.95 -0.20 -14.99
N SER A 126 -19.62 -0.12 -14.91
CA SER A 126 -18.79 0.58 -15.88
C SER A 126 -18.09 -0.36 -16.86
N CYS A 127 -18.39 -1.67 -16.81
CA CYS A 127 -17.76 -2.67 -17.67
C CYS A 127 -18.00 -2.34 -19.14
N ASN A 128 -16.91 -2.24 -19.91
CA ASN A 128 -16.91 -1.96 -21.35
C ASN A 128 -15.83 -2.80 -22.07
N GLY A 129 -16.02 -4.11 -22.09
CA GLY A 129 -15.14 -5.05 -22.79
C GLY A 129 -13.66 -4.88 -22.41
N ALA A 130 -12.79 -4.72 -23.41
CA ALA A 130 -11.36 -4.57 -23.19
C ALA A 130 -10.93 -3.16 -22.71
N LEU A 131 -11.77 -2.14 -22.92
CA LEU A 131 -11.46 -0.78 -22.46
C LEU A 131 -11.65 -0.61 -20.94
N HIS A 132 -12.63 -1.31 -20.37
CA HIS A 132 -12.90 -1.34 -18.94
C HIS A 132 -13.34 -2.75 -18.56
N PRO A 133 -12.40 -3.66 -18.29
CA PRO A 133 -12.70 -5.03 -17.94
C PRO A 133 -13.52 -5.15 -16.65
N LEU A 134 -14.41 -6.14 -16.58
CA LEU A 134 -15.28 -6.40 -15.44
C LEU A 134 -14.47 -6.59 -14.13
N ASN A 135 -13.38 -7.34 -14.21
CA ASN A 135 -12.39 -7.50 -13.14
C ASN A 135 -11.09 -6.87 -13.61
N HIS A 136 -10.54 -5.98 -12.86
CA HIS A 136 -9.27 -5.33 -13.23
C HIS A 136 -8.49 -4.84 -12.02
N LEU A 137 -7.19 -4.67 -12.25
CA LEU A 137 -6.30 -3.93 -11.39
C LEU A 137 -6.06 -2.54 -11.99
N ASP A 138 -6.20 -1.51 -11.18
CA ASP A 138 -5.65 -0.19 -11.46
C ASP A 138 -4.28 -0.08 -10.79
N ILE A 139 -3.27 0.15 -11.60
CA ILE A 139 -1.88 0.25 -11.15
C ILE A 139 -1.47 1.71 -11.28
N ASN A 140 -1.22 2.36 -10.16
CA ASN A 140 -0.70 3.73 -10.13
C ASN A 140 0.83 3.69 -10.09
N ILE A 141 1.46 4.18 -11.14
CA ILE A 141 2.91 4.25 -11.28
C ILE A 141 3.45 5.67 -11.12
N SER A 142 2.57 6.67 -11.10
CA SER A 142 2.93 8.07 -10.85
C SER A 142 1.70 8.90 -10.50
N LEU A 143 1.90 10.13 -10.06
CA LEU A 143 0.82 11.09 -9.80
C LEU A 143 -0.04 11.39 -11.05
N LYS A 144 0.51 11.19 -12.25
CA LYS A 144 -0.14 11.52 -13.53
C LYS A 144 -0.60 10.31 -14.32
N GLY A 145 -0.33 9.09 -13.86
CA GLY A 145 -0.59 7.89 -14.65
C GLY A 145 -1.00 6.66 -13.84
N SER A 146 -2.16 6.14 -14.17
CA SER A 146 -2.55 4.79 -13.81
C SER A 146 -2.94 4.04 -15.07
N TYR A 147 -2.76 2.73 -15.07
CA TYR A 147 -3.25 1.89 -16.15
C TYR A 147 -4.01 0.68 -15.61
N LYS A 148 -4.90 0.16 -16.43
CA LYS A 148 -5.73 -0.99 -16.08
C LYS A 148 -5.13 -2.28 -16.61
N LEU A 149 -5.12 -3.30 -15.75
CA LEU A 149 -4.80 -4.66 -16.10
C LEU A 149 -6.06 -5.53 -15.95
N GLY A 150 -6.62 -6.00 -17.07
CA GLY A 150 -7.79 -6.86 -17.05
C GLY A 150 -7.48 -8.23 -16.46
N LEU A 151 -8.40 -8.74 -15.64
CA LEU A 151 -8.33 -10.06 -15.02
C LEU A 151 -9.43 -10.97 -15.60
N LYS A 152 -9.14 -12.25 -15.74
CA LYS A 152 -10.10 -13.24 -16.24
C LYS A 152 -11.15 -13.64 -15.21
N SER A 153 -10.80 -13.55 -13.93
CA SER A 153 -11.64 -13.92 -12.81
C SER A 153 -11.59 -12.91 -11.68
N LYS A 154 -12.54 -13.03 -10.78
CA LYS A 154 -12.58 -12.26 -9.54
C LYS A 154 -11.42 -12.68 -8.63
N LEU A 155 -10.81 -11.70 -7.95
CA LEU A 155 -9.81 -11.94 -6.92
C LEU A 155 -10.45 -12.04 -5.54
N SER A 156 -9.94 -12.96 -4.73
CA SER A 156 -10.14 -12.95 -3.29
C SER A 156 -9.17 -11.97 -2.60
N PRO A 157 -9.45 -11.54 -1.36
CA PRO A 157 -8.51 -10.71 -0.59
C PRO A 157 -7.12 -11.33 -0.44
N SER A 158 -7.03 -12.64 -0.24
CA SER A 158 -5.75 -13.36 -0.09
C SER A 158 -4.95 -13.39 -1.41
N GLU A 159 -5.60 -13.59 -2.54
CA GLU A 159 -4.95 -13.51 -3.85
C GLU A 159 -4.45 -12.11 -4.13
N PHE A 160 -5.23 -11.08 -3.78
CA PHE A 160 -4.81 -9.68 -3.92
C PHE A 160 -3.58 -9.36 -3.06
N GLU A 161 -3.53 -9.81 -1.80
CA GLU A 161 -2.36 -9.66 -0.94
C GLU A 161 -1.12 -10.37 -1.51
N ASN A 162 -1.31 -11.54 -2.11
CA ASN A 162 -0.22 -12.32 -2.70
C ASN A 162 0.43 -11.64 -3.91
N ILE A 163 -0.31 -10.81 -4.66
CA ILE A 163 0.24 -10.06 -5.82
C ILE A 163 1.43 -9.18 -5.40
N VAL A 164 1.36 -8.56 -4.23
CA VAL A 164 2.40 -7.66 -3.70
C VAL A 164 3.35 -8.34 -2.71
N ASN A 165 3.19 -9.62 -2.48
CA ASN A 165 4.03 -10.38 -1.57
C ASN A 165 5.21 -11.03 -2.30
N LYS A 166 6.40 -10.48 -2.11
CA LYS A 166 7.64 -10.99 -2.73
C LYS A 166 8.02 -12.45 -2.40
N ASN A 167 7.35 -13.07 -1.44
CA ASN A 167 7.60 -14.47 -1.05
C ASN A 167 6.62 -15.46 -1.69
N THR A 168 5.67 -14.98 -2.50
CA THR A 168 4.74 -15.82 -3.27
C THR A 168 5.21 -15.96 -4.70
N ASP A 169 4.69 -16.96 -5.41
CA ASP A 169 4.96 -17.12 -6.83
C ASP A 169 4.38 -15.96 -7.64
N CYS A 170 5.12 -15.51 -8.64
CA CYS A 170 4.64 -14.47 -9.55
C CYS A 170 3.45 -14.96 -10.37
N TYR A 171 2.46 -14.08 -10.55
CA TYR A 171 1.38 -14.27 -11.51
C TYR A 171 1.87 -13.99 -12.94
N TYR A 172 1.36 -14.76 -13.89
CA TYR A 172 1.67 -14.56 -15.29
C TYR A 172 0.54 -13.79 -15.98
N LEU A 173 0.88 -12.81 -16.80
CA LEU A 173 -0.09 -12.10 -17.65
C LEU A 173 -0.65 -12.98 -18.76
N LEU A 174 0.12 -13.97 -19.19
CA LEU A 174 -0.22 -14.88 -20.26
C LEU A 174 -0.56 -16.26 -19.72
N ASP A 175 -1.51 -16.94 -20.34
CA ASP A 175 -1.93 -18.31 -19.97
C ASP A 175 -0.85 -19.37 -20.19
N LYS A 176 0.15 -19.06 -21.02
CA LYS A 176 1.23 -19.99 -21.37
C LYS A 176 2.55 -19.43 -20.88
N LEU A 177 3.30 -20.27 -20.16
CA LEU A 177 4.68 -19.96 -19.83
C LEU A 177 5.48 -19.71 -21.12
N PRO A 178 6.34 -18.68 -21.14
CA PRO A 178 7.32 -18.52 -22.21
C PRO A 178 8.09 -19.80 -22.45
N PRO A 179 8.42 -20.15 -23.71
CA PRO A 179 9.05 -21.44 -24.03
C PRO A 179 10.29 -21.78 -23.23
N HIS A 180 11.12 -20.77 -22.91
CA HIS A 180 12.33 -20.93 -22.10
C HIS A 180 12.05 -21.37 -20.64
N LEU A 181 10.95 -20.90 -20.03
CA LEU A 181 10.55 -21.29 -18.67
C LEU A 181 9.95 -22.71 -18.64
N THR A 182 9.30 -23.12 -19.71
CA THR A 182 8.81 -24.49 -19.88
C THR A 182 9.98 -25.48 -19.90
N ILE A 183 11.07 -25.13 -20.59
CA ILE A 183 12.31 -25.93 -20.64
C ILE A 183 12.96 -26.06 -19.25
N LEU A 184 13.02 -24.96 -18.48
CA LEU A 184 13.61 -24.98 -17.13
C LEU A 184 12.81 -25.87 -16.16
N LYS A 185 11.47 -25.87 -16.23
CA LYS A 185 10.63 -26.78 -15.44
C LYS A 185 10.79 -28.23 -15.85
N ALA A 186 10.92 -28.52 -17.13
CA ALA A 186 11.20 -29.88 -17.63
C ALA A 186 12.54 -30.40 -17.14
N ASN A 187 13.59 -29.57 -17.19
CA ASN A 187 14.94 -29.90 -16.73
C ASN A 187 15.01 -30.14 -15.20
N LYS A 188 14.28 -29.35 -14.40
CA LYS A 188 14.15 -29.60 -12.94
C LYS A 188 13.44 -30.91 -12.64
N ARG A 189 12.38 -31.26 -13.36
CA ARG A 189 11.67 -32.56 -13.20
C ARG A 189 12.55 -33.75 -13.60
N ALA A 190 13.33 -33.63 -14.66
CA ALA A 190 14.27 -34.66 -15.12
C ALA A 190 15.41 -34.88 -14.11
N LYS A 191 15.97 -33.83 -13.50
CA LYS A 191 16.99 -33.93 -12.45
C LYS A 191 16.47 -34.61 -11.17
N ASN A 192 15.23 -34.34 -10.79
CA ASN A 192 14.63 -34.93 -9.59
C ASN A 192 14.24 -36.41 -9.80
N ARG A 193 13.98 -36.86 -11.05
CA ARG A 193 13.76 -38.30 -11.37
C ARG A 193 15.04 -39.11 -11.39
N LYS A 194 16.19 -38.49 -11.60
CA LYS A 194 17.50 -39.19 -11.58
C LYS A 194 18.11 -39.29 -10.18
N LYS A 195 17.47 -38.68 -9.16
CA LYS A 195 17.89 -38.77 -7.75
C LYS A 195 17.04 -39.70 -6.89
N LYS A 196 16.09 -40.40 -7.49
CA LYS A 196 15.35 -41.53 -6.92
C LYS A 196 15.79 -42.82 -7.62
#